data_0493cfb2b8e5397b33b924b029560b61
#
_entry.id   0493cfb2b8e5397b33b924b029560b61
#
_cell.length_a   1.000
_cell.length_b   1.000
_cell.length_c   1.000
_cell.angle_alpha   90.00
_cell.angle_beta   90.00
_cell.angle_gamma   90.00
#
_symmetry.space_group_name_H-M   'P 1'
#
loop_
_entity.id
_entity.type
_entity.pdbx_description
1 polymer ?
#
loop_
_entity_poly.entity_id
_entity_poly.type
_entity_poly.pdbx_seq_one_letter_code
_entity_poly.pdbx_strand_id
1 'polypeptide(L)'
;CQGFTFPQDVIKKADGSNHVGWCPHTDKKTGITYPSYVICWTCGLRTLREKMPKRLAESSYTAYFLDCVTATALYECYDPAHPLTRTTDRETRVKQFDYLTRELGLVAGSEQGRDWAVPVADYFEGVMSTTSFFANPKEIHAIPFETLSPDPAFARYEEYGFNPWRRVPLFQLVYGDCCETTWRWGDNSHRMPHLWWKKDL
;
A
#
# COMPACT_ATOMS: atom_id res chain seq x y z
N CYS A 1 -0.34 5.19 15.77
CA CYS A 1 0.73 4.22 15.44
C CYS A 1 1.49 3.85 16.71
N GLN A 2 1.31 2.63 17.22
CA GLN A 2 2.02 2.16 18.41
C GLN A 2 3.50 1.90 18.07
N GLY A 3 4.43 2.53 18.80
CA GLY A 3 5.87 2.30 18.73
C GLY A 3 6.67 3.33 17.93
N PHE A 4 6.02 4.35 17.44
CA PHE A 4 6.69 5.52 16.88
C PHE A 4 6.60 6.69 17.85
N THR A 5 7.65 7.48 17.90
CA THR A 5 7.74 8.68 18.74
C THR A 5 7.55 9.92 17.86
N PHE A 6 6.59 10.75 18.22
CA PHE A 6 6.38 12.03 17.54
C PHE A 6 7.03 13.17 18.36
N PRO A 7 7.74 14.08 17.70
CA PRO A 7 8.03 14.18 16.26
C PRO A 7 9.33 13.49 15.82
N GLN A 8 9.98 12.73 16.69
CA GLN A 8 11.33 12.21 16.51
C GLN A 8 11.46 11.20 15.35
N ASP A 9 10.42 10.41 15.10
CA ASP A 9 10.45 9.37 14.07
C ASP A 9 9.87 9.85 12.71
N VAL A 10 9.53 11.13 12.59
CA VAL A 10 8.93 11.71 11.39
C VAL A 10 10.02 12.14 10.39
N ILE A 11 9.74 11.96 9.10
CA ILE A 11 10.60 12.50 8.03
C ILE A 11 10.69 14.02 8.15
N LYS A 12 11.92 14.54 8.16
CA LYS A 12 12.21 15.97 8.08
C LYS A 12 12.54 16.35 6.65
N LYS A 13 11.93 17.44 6.18
CA LYS A 13 12.30 18.09 4.93
C LYS A 13 13.60 18.90 5.10
N ALA A 14 14.15 19.37 3.99
CA ALA A 14 15.37 20.19 3.99
C ALA A 14 15.23 21.51 4.77
N ASP A 15 14.01 22.04 4.89
CA ASP A 15 13.69 23.24 5.69
C ASP A 15 13.48 22.93 7.18
N GLY A 16 13.67 21.69 7.61
CA GLY A 16 13.47 21.22 8.98
C GLY A 16 12.02 20.93 9.35
N SER A 17 11.05 21.22 8.47
CA SER A 17 9.63 20.92 8.73
C SER A 17 9.33 19.43 8.63
N ASN A 18 8.28 18.98 9.32
CA ASN A 18 7.79 17.60 9.22
C ASN A 18 7.12 17.34 7.88
N HIS A 19 7.35 16.16 7.31
CA HIS A 19 6.67 15.75 6.09
C HIS A 19 5.22 15.33 6.41
N VAL A 20 4.26 16.13 5.94
CA VAL A 20 2.82 15.86 6.11
C VAL A 20 2.41 14.63 5.28
N GLY A 21 1.65 13.74 5.89
CA GLY A 21 1.06 12.56 5.27
C GLY A 21 -0.30 12.86 4.62
N TRP A 22 -0.96 11.80 4.17
CA TRP A 22 -2.19 11.87 3.36
C TRP A 22 -3.49 11.56 4.11
N CYS A 23 -3.43 11.10 5.37
CA CYS A 23 -4.61 10.72 6.15
C CYS A 23 -4.72 11.59 7.41
N PRO A 24 -5.22 12.85 7.31
CA PRO A 24 -5.47 13.65 8.51
C PRO A 24 -6.55 12.99 9.37
N HIS A 25 -6.43 13.12 10.67
CA HIS A 25 -7.39 12.61 11.64
C HIS A 25 -8.25 13.76 12.20
N THR A 26 -9.56 13.63 12.08
CA THR A 26 -10.50 14.56 12.74
C THR A 26 -11.04 13.89 14.00
N ASP A 27 -10.80 14.54 15.14
CA ASP A 27 -11.39 14.14 16.42
C ASP A 27 -12.90 14.38 16.37
N LYS A 28 -13.66 13.30 16.49
CA LYS A 28 -15.13 13.34 16.40
C LYS A 28 -15.81 14.14 17.54
N LYS A 29 -15.13 14.30 18.69
CA LYS A 29 -15.68 15.01 19.83
C LYS A 29 -15.44 16.53 19.75
N THR A 30 -14.27 16.91 19.29
CA THR A 30 -13.85 18.33 19.24
C THR A 30 -14.01 18.95 17.87
N GLY A 31 -14.13 18.15 16.80
CA GLY A 31 -14.13 18.60 15.40
C GLY A 31 -12.75 19.08 14.92
N ILE A 32 -11.70 18.98 15.73
CA ILE A 32 -10.36 19.44 15.37
C ILE A 32 -9.71 18.41 14.45
N THR A 33 -9.16 18.88 13.32
CA THR A 33 -8.41 18.07 12.39
C THR A 33 -6.92 18.18 12.66
N TYR A 34 -6.30 17.05 12.92
CA TYR A 34 -4.85 16.91 13.10
C TYR A 34 -4.21 16.36 11.82
N PRO A 35 -3.11 16.98 11.33
CA PRO A 35 -2.39 16.43 10.19
C PRO A 35 -1.76 15.08 10.55
N SER A 36 -1.69 14.16 9.60
CA SER A 36 -0.82 12.99 9.68
C SER A 36 0.59 13.34 9.21
N TYR A 37 1.57 12.52 9.58
CA TYR A 37 2.95 12.70 9.19
C TYR A 37 3.54 11.39 8.68
N VAL A 38 4.50 11.48 7.76
CA VAL A 38 5.19 10.31 7.23
C VAL A 38 6.31 9.90 8.19
N ILE A 39 6.27 8.65 8.62
CA ILE A 39 7.32 8.06 9.46
C ILE A 39 8.55 7.74 8.61
N CYS A 40 9.74 8.03 9.13
CA CYS A 40 10.99 7.64 8.49
C CYS A 40 11.13 6.12 8.44
N TRP A 41 11.44 5.56 7.27
CA TRP A 41 11.49 4.11 7.10
C TRP A 41 12.62 3.45 7.90
N THR A 42 13.70 4.18 8.25
CA THR A 42 14.70 3.71 9.23
C THR A 42 14.06 3.45 10.59
N CYS A 43 13.23 4.36 11.06
CA CYS A 43 12.47 4.18 12.30
C CYS A 43 11.41 3.07 12.14
N GLY A 44 10.83 2.91 10.94
CA GLY A 44 9.94 1.82 10.59
C GLY A 44 10.59 0.46 10.74
N LEU A 45 11.79 0.27 10.19
CA LEU A 45 12.55 -0.98 10.31
C LEU A 45 12.92 -1.29 11.77
N ARG A 46 13.37 -0.28 12.53
CA ARG A 46 13.64 -0.45 13.96
C ARG A 46 12.40 -0.94 14.69
N THR A 47 11.27 -0.26 14.52
CA THR A 47 10.00 -0.62 15.19
C THR A 47 9.51 -2.01 14.77
N LEU A 48 9.69 -2.39 13.51
CA LEU A 48 9.34 -3.72 13.02
C LEU A 48 10.15 -4.79 13.76
N ARG A 49 11.47 -4.63 13.84
CA ARG A 49 12.39 -5.55 14.54
C ARG A 49 12.10 -5.67 16.05
N GLU A 50 11.72 -4.57 16.68
CA GLU A 50 11.38 -4.56 18.10
C GLU A 50 10.06 -5.28 18.40
N LYS A 51 9.07 -5.19 17.50
CA LYS A 51 7.71 -5.68 17.77
C LYS A 51 7.41 -7.06 17.26
N MET A 52 8.00 -7.46 16.13
CA MET A 52 7.65 -8.71 15.49
C MET A 52 7.90 -9.95 16.37
N PRO A 53 9.02 -10.06 17.13
CA PRO A 53 9.23 -11.21 17.99
C PRO A 53 8.11 -11.41 19.02
N LYS A 54 7.63 -10.31 19.63
CA LYS A 54 6.51 -10.36 20.58
C LYS A 54 5.21 -10.76 19.90
N ARG A 55 4.89 -10.18 18.74
CA ARG A 55 3.68 -10.52 17.99
C ARG A 55 3.64 -11.98 17.56
N LEU A 56 4.77 -12.52 17.11
CA LEU A 56 4.87 -13.92 16.74
C LEU A 56 4.75 -14.87 17.94
N ALA A 57 5.21 -14.46 19.11
CA ALA A 57 5.02 -15.21 20.34
C ALA A 57 3.55 -15.22 20.81
N GLU A 58 2.80 -14.16 20.53
CA GLU A 58 1.38 -14.02 20.89
C GLU A 58 0.42 -14.66 19.87
N SER A 59 0.86 -14.85 18.62
CA SER A 59 0.01 -15.31 17.52
C SER A 59 0.83 -16.00 16.43
N SER A 60 0.33 -17.13 15.95
CA SER A 60 0.98 -17.95 14.91
C SER A 60 0.74 -17.37 13.51
N TYR A 61 1.26 -16.18 13.23
CA TYR A 61 1.19 -15.59 11.90
C TYR A 61 2.13 -16.32 10.94
N THR A 62 1.66 -16.58 9.74
CA THR A 62 2.45 -17.12 8.62
C THR A 62 2.69 -16.09 7.52
N ALA A 63 1.97 -14.98 7.54
CA ALA A 63 2.09 -13.89 6.58
C ALA A 63 2.01 -12.52 7.27
N TYR A 64 2.61 -11.52 6.65
CA TYR A 64 2.59 -10.15 7.14
C TYR A 64 2.45 -9.15 5.99
N PHE A 65 1.53 -8.20 6.14
CA PHE A 65 1.32 -7.13 5.19
C PHE A 65 1.98 -5.84 5.66
N LEU A 66 2.91 -5.33 4.87
CA LEU A 66 3.57 -4.04 5.06
C LEU A 66 2.78 -2.96 4.30
N ASP A 67 1.86 -2.31 4.99
CA ASP A 67 1.04 -1.25 4.40
C ASP A 67 1.88 -0.07 3.92
N CYS A 68 1.56 0.45 2.74
CA CYS A 68 2.18 1.63 2.13
C CYS A 68 3.67 1.54 1.76
N VAL A 69 4.39 0.46 2.09
CA VAL A 69 5.85 0.39 1.86
C VAL A 69 6.20 0.50 0.38
N THR A 70 5.42 -0.12 -0.49
CA THR A 70 5.60 -0.04 -1.94
C THR A 70 4.66 0.97 -2.62
N ALA A 71 3.62 1.42 -1.95
CA ALA A 71 2.66 2.38 -2.50
C ALA A 71 3.18 3.83 -2.54
N THR A 72 4.03 4.19 -1.57
CA THR A 72 4.51 5.57 -1.43
C THR A 72 5.76 5.86 -2.26
N ALA A 73 6.00 7.14 -2.53
CA ALA A 73 7.24 7.58 -3.14
C ALA A 73 8.46 7.26 -2.25
N LEU A 74 9.64 7.25 -2.83
CA LEU A 74 10.90 7.23 -2.07
C LEU A 74 11.16 8.63 -1.51
N TYR A 75 11.46 8.70 -0.22
CA TYR A 75 11.65 9.95 0.50
C TYR A 75 13.12 10.24 0.80
N GLU A 76 13.40 11.53 1.00
CA GLU A 76 14.60 12.01 1.63
C GLU A 76 14.25 12.46 3.05
N CYS A 77 15.13 12.17 4.01
CA CYS A 77 14.99 12.65 5.37
C CYS A 77 16.25 13.40 5.79
N TYR A 78 16.07 14.62 6.25
CA TYR A 78 17.15 15.51 6.66
C TYR A 78 17.35 15.54 8.18
N ASP A 79 16.67 14.66 8.93
CA ASP A 79 16.93 14.52 10.36
C ASP A 79 18.31 13.87 10.58
N PRO A 80 19.23 14.51 11.33
CA PRO A 80 20.56 13.96 11.54
C PRO A 80 20.57 12.62 12.31
N ALA A 81 19.52 12.30 13.07
CA ALA A 81 19.41 11.05 13.79
C ALA A 81 19.06 9.86 12.89
N HIS A 82 18.39 10.10 11.74
CA HIS A 82 17.99 9.07 10.79
C HIS A 82 17.93 9.64 9.35
N PRO A 83 19.06 10.10 8.82
CA PRO A 83 19.10 10.70 7.49
C PRO A 83 18.83 9.63 6.43
N LEU A 84 18.07 10.01 5.39
CA LEU A 84 17.81 9.16 4.23
C LEU A 84 17.99 9.94 2.93
N THR A 85 18.62 9.31 1.96
CA THR A 85 18.47 9.61 0.54
C THR A 85 17.38 8.69 -0.04
N ARG A 86 16.90 8.95 -1.24
CA ARG A 86 15.96 8.04 -1.93
C ARG A 86 16.54 6.64 -2.13
N THR A 87 17.84 6.53 -2.35
CA THR A 87 18.53 5.23 -2.48
C THR A 87 18.49 4.47 -1.15
N THR A 88 18.92 5.12 -0.06
CA THR A 88 18.94 4.49 1.26
C THR A 88 17.53 4.25 1.82
N ASP A 89 16.54 5.04 1.43
CA ASP A 89 15.12 4.79 1.73
C ASP A 89 14.65 3.49 1.07
N ARG A 90 14.93 3.32 -0.22
CA ARG A 90 14.63 2.07 -0.94
C ARG A 90 15.31 0.86 -0.28
N GLU A 91 16.59 0.97 0.02
CA GLU A 91 17.36 -0.10 0.67
C GLU A 91 16.80 -0.45 2.05
N THR A 92 16.35 0.55 2.80
CA THR A 92 15.73 0.34 4.11
C THR A 92 14.39 -0.37 4.00
N ARG A 93 13.59 -0.06 2.98
CA ARG A 93 12.34 -0.77 2.71
C ARG A 93 12.59 -2.22 2.26
N VAL A 94 13.59 -2.46 1.42
CA VAL A 94 14.04 -3.82 1.07
C VAL A 94 14.43 -4.61 2.32
N LYS A 95 15.19 -4.01 3.26
CA LYS A 95 15.55 -4.65 4.53
C LYS A 95 14.34 -5.00 5.41
N GLN A 96 13.22 -4.31 5.30
CA GLN A 96 11.99 -4.68 6.01
C GLN A 96 11.40 -5.99 5.46
N PHE A 97 11.37 -6.14 4.13
CA PHE A 97 10.96 -7.41 3.51
C PHE A 97 11.93 -8.53 3.82
N ASP A 98 13.24 -8.32 3.66
CA ASP A 98 14.27 -9.32 3.98
C ASP A 98 14.14 -9.81 5.42
N TYR A 99 13.87 -8.91 6.36
CA TYR A 99 13.64 -9.28 7.76
C TYR A 99 12.43 -10.20 7.92
N LEU A 100 11.31 -9.90 7.25
CA LEU A 100 10.10 -10.71 7.34
C LEU A 100 10.25 -12.05 6.63
N THR A 101 10.77 -12.04 5.40
CA THR A 101 10.80 -13.24 4.54
C THR A 101 11.97 -14.16 4.88
N ARG A 102 13.19 -13.63 5.00
CA ARG A 102 14.40 -14.43 5.18
C ARG A 102 14.75 -14.68 6.63
N GLU A 103 14.59 -13.68 7.52
CA GLU A 103 14.94 -13.87 8.94
C GLU A 103 13.80 -14.52 9.72
N LEU A 104 12.53 -14.18 9.44
CA LEU A 104 11.38 -14.69 10.17
C LEU A 104 10.61 -15.81 9.43
N GLY A 105 10.88 -16.05 8.15
CA GLY A 105 10.22 -17.08 7.34
C GLY A 105 8.74 -16.81 7.07
N LEU A 106 8.32 -15.54 7.04
CA LEU A 106 6.95 -15.14 6.78
C LEU A 106 6.74 -14.87 5.30
N VAL A 107 5.53 -15.13 4.81
CA VAL A 107 5.07 -14.57 3.52
C VAL A 107 4.84 -13.08 3.71
N ALA A 108 5.50 -12.23 2.92
CA ALA A 108 5.40 -10.79 3.07
C ALA A 108 4.95 -10.09 1.79
N GLY A 109 3.99 -9.19 1.94
CA GLY A 109 3.49 -8.37 0.83
C GLY A 109 3.27 -6.92 1.20
N SER A 110 2.89 -6.13 0.21
CA SER A 110 2.61 -4.71 0.37
C SER A 110 1.59 -4.19 -0.63
N GLU A 111 1.14 -2.97 -0.41
CA GLU A 111 0.23 -2.24 -1.30
C GLU A 111 0.98 -1.73 -2.53
N GLN A 112 0.45 -2.01 -3.71
CA GLN A 112 1.01 -1.67 -5.03
C GLN A 112 2.42 -2.24 -5.29
N GLY A 113 2.66 -2.75 -6.47
CA GLY A 113 3.94 -3.35 -6.83
C GLY A 113 5.01 -2.32 -7.20
N ARG A 114 6.25 -2.64 -6.84
CA ARG A 114 7.44 -1.92 -7.29
C ARG A 114 8.49 -2.93 -7.74
N ASP A 115 9.14 -2.64 -8.86
CA ASP A 115 10.20 -3.46 -9.44
C ASP A 115 11.31 -3.81 -8.43
N TRP A 116 11.75 -2.84 -7.65
CA TRP A 116 12.80 -3.04 -6.65
C TRP A 116 12.40 -3.93 -5.47
N ALA A 117 11.10 -4.17 -5.26
CA ALA A 117 10.59 -5.01 -4.17
C ALA A 117 10.32 -6.46 -4.61
N VAL A 118 10.20 -6.73 -5.93
CA VAL A 118 9.94 -8.07 -6.47
C VAL A 118 10.92 -9.14 -5.95
N PRO A 119 12.23 -8.89 -5.82
CA PRO A 119 13.17 -9.90 -5.33
C PRO A 119 13.01 -10.27 -3.85
N VAL A 120 12.20 -9.53 -3.07
CA VAL A 120 12.12 -9.66 -1.61
C VAL A 120 10.71 -9.74 -1.06
N ALA A 121 9.69 -9.46 -1.87
CA ALA A 121 8.28 -9.55 -1.51
C ALA A 121 7.61 -10.71 -2.25
N ASP A 122 6.70 -11.40 -1.60
CA ASP A 122 5.99 -12.55 -2.16
C ASP A 122 4.73 -12.13 -2.92
N TYR A 123 4.07 -11.04 -2.51
CA TYR A 123 2.86 -10.57 -3.17
C TYR A 123 2.67 -9.06 -3.10
N PHE A 124 1.89 -8.53 -4.05
CA PHE A 124 1.47 -7.13 -4.07
C PHE A 124 -0.04 -7.02 -4.23
N GLU A 125 -0.65 -6.29 -3.31
CA GLU A 125 -2.06 -5.94 -3.32
C GLU A 125 -2.28 -4.68 -4.16
N GLY A 126 -3.32 -4.64 -4.97
CA GLY A 126 -3.73 -3.44 -5.71
C GLY A 126 -3.01 -3.18 -7.03
N VAL A 127 -2.08 -4.04 -7.45
CA VAL A 127 -1.37 -3.89 -8.75
C VAL A 127 -2.32 -4.03 -9.94
N MET A 128 -3.38 -4.80 -9.77
CA MET A 128 -4.38 -5.04 -10.82
C MET A 128 -5.47 -3.96 -10.84
N SER A 129 -5.51 -3.10 -9.84
CA SER A 129 -6.54 -2.06 -9.71
C SER A 129 -6.29 -0.87 -10.62
N THR A 130 -7.34 -0.21 -11.06
CA THR A 130 -7.25 1.02 -11.82
C THR A 130 -7.33 2.24 -10.90
N THR A 131 -6.66 3.33 -11.27
CA THR A 131 -6.65 4.58 -10.50
C THR A 131 -8.01 5.27 -10.41
N SER A 132 -8.99 4.87 -11.24
CA SER A 132 -10.33 5.47 -11.24
C SER A 132 -11.12 5.23 -9.95
N PHE A 133 -10.77 4.21 -9.17
CA PHE A 133 -11.41 3.93 -7.88
C PHE A 133 -11.15 4.98 -6.81
N PHE A 134 -10.05 5.70 -6.90
CA PHE A 134 -9.72 6.75 -5.93
C PHE A 134 -10.47 8.06 -6.16
N ALA A 135 -11.15 8.22 -7.29
CA ALA A 135 -11.76 9.49 -7.65
C ALA A 135 -12.97 9.85 -6.76
N ASN A 136 -13.70 8.85 -6.23
CA ASN A 136 -14.81 9.13 -5.32
C ASN A 136 -15.14 7.94 -4.38
N PRO A 137 -14.46 7.84 -3.21
CA PRO A 137 -14.69 6.77 -2.24
C PRO A 137 -16.14 6.70 -1.73
N LYS A 138 -16.87 7.82 -1.71
CA LYS A 138 -18.26 7.88 -1.24
C LYS A 138 -19.24 7.19 -2.19
N GLU A 139 -18.97 7.26 -3.49
CA GLU A 139 -19.82 6.59 -4.49
C GLU A 139 -19.60 5.08 -4.51
N ILE A 140 -18.41 4.61 -4.16
CA ILE A 140 -18.04 3.19 -4.15
C ILE A 140 -18.81 2.43 -3.07
N HIS A 141 -19.02 3.03 -1.91
CA HIS A 141 -19.71 2.42 -0.78
C HIS A 141 -21.23 2.56 -0.82
N ALA A 142 -21.77 3.42 -1.69
CA ALA A 142 -23.18 3.76 -1.73
C ALA A 142 -23.99 2.92 -2.71
N ILE A 143 -23.39 2.04 -3.52
CA ILE A 143 -24.11 1.24 -4.51
C ILE A 143 -24.61 -0.03 -3.84
N PRO A 144 -25.94 -0.21 -3.67
CA PRO A 144 -26.50 -1.46 -3.16
C PRO A 144 -26.10 -2.62 -4.07
N PHE A 145 -25.85 -3.77 -3.48
CA PHE A 145 -25.52 -5.02 -4.19
C PHE A 145 -26.57 -5.39 -5.26
N GLU A 146 -27.82 -4.96 -5.05
CA GLU A 146 -28.99 -5.27 -5.89
C GLU A 146 -29.14 -4.36 -7.13
N THR A 147 -28.42 -3.25 -7.19
CA THR A 147 -28.46 -2.37 -8.37
C THR A 147 -27.44 -2.82 -9.41
N LEU A 148 -27.91 -3.67 -10.32
CA LEU A 148 -27.18 -4.12 -11.52
C LEU A 148 -27.01 -3.01 -12.59
N SER A 149 -27.26 -1.76 -12.25
CA SER A 149 -27.07 -0.63 -13.16
C SER A 149 -25.57 -0.30 -13.31
N PRO A 150 -25.05 -0.11 -14.52
CA PRO A 150 -23.67 0.27 -14.72
C PRO A 150 -23.42 1.67 -14.14
N ASP A 151 -22.72 1.70 -13.02
CA ASP A 151 -22.15 2.91 -12.43
C ASP A 151 -21.20 3.57 -13.44
N PRO A 152 -21.24 4.89 -13.63
CA PRO A 152 -20.27 5.62 -14.47
C PRO A 152 -18.81 5.36 -14.08
N ALA A 153 -18.53 5.12 -12.79
CA ALA A 153 -17.20 4.71 -12.32
C ALA A 153 -16.83 3.30 -12.82
N PHE A 154 -17.83 2.40 -12.99
CA PHE A 154 -17.61 1.09 -13.54
C PHE A 154 -17.23 1.11 -15.03
N ALA A 155 -17.84 2.00 -15.83
CA ALA A 155 -17.47 2.17 -17.23
C ALA A 155 -16.00 2.55 -17.41
N ARG A 156 -15.47 3.42 -16.54
CA ARG A 156 -14.02 3.74 -16.51
C ARG A 156 -13.18 2.55 -16.11
N TYR A 157 -13.61 1.82 -15.10
CA TYR A 157 -12.91 0.62 -14.64
C TYR A 157 -12.86 -0.43 -15.74
N GLU A 158 -13.99 -0.69 -16.41
CA GLU A 158 -14.07 -1.58 -17.56
C GLU A 158 -13.13 -1.09 -18.68
N GLU A 159 -13.18 0.20 -19.01
CA GLU A 159 -12.38 0.77 -20.09
C GLU A 159 -10.88 0.67 -19.86
N TYR A 160 -10.39 0.99 -18.67
CA TYR A 160 -8.94 1.03 -18.38
C TYR A 160 -8.41 -0.21 -17.69
N GLY A 161 -9.26 -0.96 -17.00
CA GLY A 161 -8.86 -2.16 -16.29
C GLY A 161 -8.97 -3.44 -17.11
N PHE A 162 -9.94 -3.52 -18.02
CA PHE A 162 -10.28 -4.76 -18.74
C PHE A 162 -10.27 -4.64 -20.26
N ASN A 163 -10.37 -3.45 -20.83
CA ASN A 163 -10.38 -3.27 -22.26
C ASN A 163 -9.02 -3.74 -22.86
N PRO A 164 -9.01 -4.76 -23.72
CA PRO A 164 -7.75 -5.34 -24.25
C PRO A 164 -6.94 -4.36 -25.10
N TRP A 165 -7.57 -3.31 -25.64
CA TRP A 165 -6.90 -2.29 -26.46
C TRP A 165 -6.28 -1.15 -25.64
N ARG A 166 -6.66 -1.01 -24.37
CA ARG A 166 -6.22 0.08 -23.50
C ARG A 166 -5.40 -0.41 -22.30
N ARG A 167 -5.71 -1.60 -21.81
CA ARG A 167 -4.97 -2.21 -20.72
C ARG A 167 -3.67 -2.81 -21.21
N VAL A 168 -2.55 -2.31 -20.70
CA VAL A 168 -1.25 -2.96 -20.83
C VAL A 168 -0.84 -3.44 -19.44
N PRO A 169 -1.04 -4.74 -19.10
CA PRO A 169 -0.70 -5.28 -17.78
C PRO A 169 0.82 -5.50 -17.68
N LEU A 170 1.60 -4.43 -17.85
CA LEU A 170 3.04 -4.48 -17.98
C LEU A 170 3.73 -5.12 -16.76
N PHE A 171 3.26 -4.82 -15.56
CA PHE A 171 3.83 -5.40 -14.35
C PHE A 171 3.65 -6.92 -14.33
N GLN A 172 2.44 -7.41 -14.64
CA GLN A 172 2.14 -8.85 -14.69
C GLN A 172 2.89 -9.56 -15.84
N LEU A 173 3.05 -8.90 -16.98
CA LEU A 173 3.81 -9.46 -18.10
C LEU A 173 5.31 -9.63 -17.79
N VAL A 174 5.86 -8.73 -16.96
CA VAL A 174 7.29 -8.74 -16.60
C VAL A 174 7.55 -9.58 -15.35
N TYR A 175 6.66 -9.55 -14.37
CA TYR A 175 6.90 -10.09 -13.02
C TYR A 175 5.87 -11.13 -12.58
N GLY A 176 4.95 -11.56 -13.45
CA GLY A 176 3.87 -12.47 -13.08
C GLY A 176 4.30 -13.88 -12.67
N ASP A 177 5.51 -14.27 -12.99
CA ASP A 177 6.15 -15.52 -12.55
C ASP A 177 7.05 -15.34 -11.31
N CYS A 178 7.23 -14.11 -10.85
CA CYS A 178 8.11 -13.78 -9.72
C CYS A 178 7.38 -13.50 -8.41
N CYS A 179 6.13 -13.01 -8.49
CA CYS A 179 5.34 -12.64 -7.33
C CYS A 179 3.84 -12.70 -7.62
N GLU A 180 3.04 -12.93 -6.57
CA GLU A 180 1.59 -12.85 -6.67
C GLU A 180 1.11 -11.41 -6.74
N THR A 181 0.08 -11.17 -7.56
CA THR A 181 -0.59 -9.86 -7.64
C THR A 181 -2.08 -10.01 -7.40
N THR A 182 -2.63 -9.15 -6.57
CA THR A 182 -4.05 -9.20 -6.23
C THR A 182 -4.75 -7.88 -6.54
N TRP A 183 -6.09 -7.95 -6.57
CA TRP A 183 -6.94 -6.77 -6.62
C TRP A 183 -6.85 -5.99 -5.31
N ARG A 184 -7.05 -4.68 -5.41
CA ARG A 184 -7.07 -3.87 -4.20
C ARG A 184 -8.27 -4.26 -3.31
N TRP A 185 -8.06 -4.34 -2.02
CA TRP A 185 -9.09 -4.63 -1.02
C TRP A 185 -10.27 -3.63 -1.04
N GLY A 186 -10.08 -2.42 -1.56
CA GLY A 186 -11.14 -1.45 -1.80
C GLY A 186 -11.94 -1.70 -3.09
N ASP A 187 -11.52 -2.63 -3.94
CA ASP A 187 -12.24 -2.99 -5.16
C ASP A 187 -13.31 -4.02 -4.81
N ASN A 188 -14.55 -3.60 -4.80
CA ASN A 188 -15.66 -4.47 -4.43
C ASN A 188 -15.81 -5.64 -5.40
N SER A 189 -15.62 -6.87 -4.91
CA SER A 189 -15.72 -8.10 -5.70
C SER A 189 -17.09 -8.30 -6.36
N HIS A 190 -18.16 -7.71 -5.82
CA HIS A 190 -19.51 -7.76 -6.43
C HIS A 190 -19.60 -7.05 -7.79
N ARG A 191 -18.62 -6.23 -8.16
CA ARG A 191 -18.52 -5.61 -9.48
C ARG A 191 -17.93 -6.57 -10.52
N MET A 192 -17.19 -7.59 -10.08
CA MET A 192 -16.58 -8.58 -10.97
C MET A 192 -17.59 -9.46 -11.71
N PRO A 193 -18.73 -9.89 -11.13
CA PRO A 193 -19.73 -10.70 -11.84
C PRO A 193 -20.21 -10.08 -13.14
N HIS A 194 -20.33 -8.77 -13.23
CA HIS A 194 -20.70 -8.09 -14.47
C HIS A 194 -19.73 -8.33 -15.61
N LEU A 195 -18.45 -8.49 -15.32
CA LEU A 195 -17.41 -8.79 -16.30
C LEU A 195 -17.45 -10.25 -16.71
N TRP A 196 -17.73 -11.15 -15.77
CA TRP A 196 -17.79 -12.58 -16.04
C TRP A 196 -19.05 -12.99 -16.81
N TRP A 197 -20.16 -12.23 -16.68
CA TRP A 197 -21.40 -12.51 -17.38
C TRP A 197 -21.45 -11.89 -18.79
N LYS A 198 -20.59 -10.96 -19.10
CA LYS A 198 -20.45 -10.45 -20.47
C LYS A 198 -19.72 -11.51 -21.30
N LYS A 199 -20.45 -12.20 -22.15
CA LYS A 199 -19.95 -13.26 -23.05
C LYS A 199 -18.90 -12.79 -24.07
N ASP A 200 -18.60 -11.52 -24.11
CA ASP A 200 -17.73 -10.87 -25.12
C ASP A 200 -16.34 -10.53 -24.57
N LEU A 201 -15.92 -11.13 -23.46
CA LEU A 201 -14.55 -11.03 -22.92
C LEU A 201 -13.77 -12.28 -23.28
#